data_cefc34cf0fb0b75ed2e7710c7c878b15
#
_entry.id   cefc34cf0fb0b75ed2e7710c7c878b15
#
_cell.length_a   1.000
_cell.length_b   1.000
_cell.length_c   1.000
_cell.angle_alpha   90.00
_cell.angle_beta   90.00
_cell.angle_gamma   90.00
#
_symmetry.space_group_name_H-M   'P 1'
#
loop_
_entity.id
_entity.type
_entity.pdbx_description
1 polymer ?
#
loop_
_entity_poly.entity_id
_entity_poly.type
_entity_poly.pdbx_seq_one_letter_code
_entity_poly.pdbx_strand_id
1 'polypeptide(L)'
;MKRDRNDRSALKQLGIGFSGEFTGRVSAVGRTFKKQGILYTVICLTQVHEVNSKETVSHVWFDILYSDLETFNLNKGDKIVLRGTIHEYERKDGTSGIGIKSNCVLRKINHR
;
A
#
# COMPACT_ATOMS: atom_id res chain seq x y z
N MET A 1 19.61 -18.85 -7.43
CA MET A 1 18.18 -18.73 -7.67
C MET A 1 17.73 -17.29 -7.69
N LYS A 2 16.91 -16.98 -8.65
CA LYS A 2 16.45 -15.63 -8.75
C LYS A 2 15.21 -15.41 -7.88
N ARG A 3 15.27 -14.35 -7.10
CA ARG A 3 14.15 -14.01 -6.24
C ARG A 3 13.18 -13.10 -6.97
N ASP A 4 11.91 -13.37 -6.80
CA ASP A 4 10.88 -12.50 -7.34
C ASP A 4 10.95 -11.14 -6.64
N ARG A 5 11.11 -10.08 -7.41
CA ARG A 5 11.20 -8.74 -6.87
C ARG A 5 10.00 -8.35 -6.06
N ASN A 6 8.84 -8.87 -6.43
CA ASN A 6 7.59 -8.46 -5.82
C ASN A 6 6.96 -9.63 -5.11
N ASP A 7 7.79 -10.33 -4.34
CA ASP A 7 7.35 -11.46 -3.56
C ASP A 7 6.32 -11.00 -2.54
N ARG A 8 5.13 -11.55 -2.63
CA ARG A 8 4.01 -11.20 -1.76
C ARG A 8 3.65 -12.31 -0.81
N SER A 9 4.60 -13.22 -0.52
CA SER A 9 4.31 -14.33 0.38
C SER A 9 3.91 -13.87 1.78
N ALA A 10 4.44 -12.74 2.23
CA ALA A 10 4.05 -12.19 3.53
C ALA A 10 2.55 -11.87 3.56
N LEU A 11 2.00 -11.39 2.45
CA LEU A 11 0.58 -11.09 2.37
C LEU A 11 -0.25 -12.37 2.35
N LYS A 12 0.25 -13.39 1.67
CA LYS A 12 -0.43 -14.69 1.64
C LYS A 12 -0.56 -15.28 3.03
N GLN A 13 0.47 -15.09 3.85
CA GLN A 13 0.44 -15.62 5.21
C GLN A 13 -0.64 -14.96 6.05
N LEU A 14 -0.88 -13.68 5.85
CA LEU A 14 -1.97 -12.99 6.53
C LEU A 14 -3.33 -13.43 6.01
N GLY A 15 -3.41 -13.72 4.72
CA GLY A 15 -4.61 -14.26 4.11
C GLY A 15 -5.48 -13.20 3.42
N ILE A 16 -6.11 -13.62 2.33
CA ILE A 16 -7.04 -12.76 1.60
C ILE A 16 -8.21 -12.44 2.52
N GLY A 17 -8.58 -11.15 2.58
CA GLY A 17 -9.64 -10.68 3.45
C GLY A 17 -9.14 -10.14 4.78
N PHE A 18 -7.87 -10.36 5.11
CA PHE A 18 -7.31 -9.79 6.33
C PHE A 18 -7.33 -8.27 6.26
N SER A 19 -7.83 -7.63 7.30
CA SER A 19 -7.80 -6.18 7.43
C SER A 19 -6.98 -5.79 8.65
N GLY A 20 -6.15 -4.77 8.49
CA GLY A 20 -5.31 -4.33 9.58
C GLY A 20 -4.52 -3.09 9.21
N GLU A 21 -3.52 -2.80 10.01
CA GLU A 21 -2.67 -1.64 9.80
C GLU A 21 -1.37 -2.08 9.13
N PHE A 22 -1.00 -1.34 8.11
CA PHE A 22 0.21 -1.59 7.35
C PHE A 22 1.06 -0.34 7.35
N THR A 23 2.36 -0.52 7.30
CA THR A 23 3.29 0.60 7.26
C THR A 23 4.27 0.41 6.12
N GLY A 24 4.82 1.53 5.65
CA GLY A 24 5.80 1.52 4.59
C GLY A 24 6.29 2.93 4.34
N ARG A 25 7.25 3.06 3.45
CA ARG A 25 7.85 4.35 3.12
C ARG A 25 7.42 4.76 1.72
N VAL A 26 7.01 6.00 1.57
CA VAL A 26 6.59 6.54 0.27
C VAL A 26 7.80 6.62 -0.64
N SER A 27 7.76 5.89 -1.75
CA SER A 27 8.83 5.95 -2.74
C SER A 27 8.44 6.76 -3.96
N ALA A 28 7.14 6.91 -4.21
CA ALA A 28 6.67 7.69 -5.34
C ALA A 28 5.25 8.15 -5.09
N VAL A 29 4.95 9.34 -5.55
CA VAL A 29 3.59 9.88 -5.58
C VAL A 29 3.22 10.01 -7.04
N GLY A 30 2.19 9.29 -7.46
CA GLY A 30 1.79 9.25 -8.85
C GLY A 30 0.66 10.22 -9.15
N ARG A 31 -0.14 9.85 -10.12
CA ARG A 31 -1.19 10.75 -10.61
C ARG A 31 -2.39 10.77 -9.66
N THR A 32 -3.15 11.86 -9.78
CA THR A 32 -4.44 12.00 -9.11
C THR A 32 -5.54 11.76 -10.13
N PHE A 33 -6.57 11.04 -9.73
CA PHE A 33 -7.68 10.71 -10.61
C PHE A 33 -8.97 10.71 -9.83
N LYS A 34 -10.09 10.82 -10.57
CA LYS A 34 -11.40 10.82 -9.96
C LYS A 34 -12.10 9.51 -10.27
N LYS A 35 -12.71 8.93 -9.26
CA LYS A 35 -13.51 7.72 -9.42
C LYS A 35 -14.76 7.87 -8.60
N GLN A 36 -15.91 7.77 -9.28
CA GLN A 36 -17.22 7.93 -8.62
C GLN A 36 -17.31 9.21 -7.80
N GLY A 37 -16.76 10.30 -8.37
CA GLY A 37 -16.84 11.61 -7.73
C GLY A 37 -15.82 11.87 -6.66
N ILE A 38 -14.97 10.91 -6.33
CA ILE A 38 -13.98 11.03 -5.27
C ILE A 38 -12.58 11.08 -5.88
N LEU A 39 -11.76 12.00 -5.39
CA LEU A 39 -10.38 12.14 -5.86
C LEU A 39 -9.47 11.19 -5.10
N TYR A 40 -8.66 10.48 -5.86
CA TYR A 40 -7.63 9.56 -5.33
C TYR A 40 -6.29 9.92 -5.91
N THR A 41 -5.23 9.58 -5.19
CA THR A 41 -3.87 9.70 -5.69
C THR A 41 -3.19 8.35 -5.54
N VAL A 42 -2.44 7.96 -6.57
CA VAL A 42 -1.69 6.70 -6.54
C VAL A 42 -0.36 6.96 -5.83
N ILE A 43 -0.04 6.13 -4.85
CA ILE A 43 1.28 6.20 -4.21
C ILE A 43 1.88 4.81 -4.20
N CYS A 44 3.21 4.78 -4.17
CA CYS A 44 3.95 3.53 -4.02
C CYS A 44 4.65 3.54 -2.68
N LEU A 45 4.44 2.49 -1.91
CA LEU A 45 5.16 2.30 -0.65
C LEU A 45 6.14 1.14 -0.80
N THR A 46 7.31 1.30 -0.21
CA THR A 46 8.32 0.24 -0.16
C THR A 46 8.44 -0.32 1.23
N GLN A 47 8.96 -1.54 1.33
CA GLN A 47 9.16 -2.23 2.59
C GLN A 47 7.87 -2.26 3.40
N VAL A 48 6.80 -2.67 2.73
CA VAL A 48 5.46 -2.68 3.32
C VAL A 48 5.31 -3.91 4.21
N HIS A 49 4.79 -3.70 5.41
CA HIS A 49 4.49 -4.82 6.29
C HIS A 49 3.33 -4.46 7.21
N GLU A 50 2.66 -5.51 7.67
CA GLU A 50 1.64 -5.35 8.70
C GLU A 50 2.36 -4.97 10.00
N VAL A 51 1.76 -4.08 10.82
CA VAL A 51 2.49 -3.44 11.92
C VAL A 51 3.01 -4.43 12.96
N ASN A 52 2.41 -5.61 13.07
CA ASN A 52 2.85 -6.62 14.01
C ASN A 52 3.76 -7.68 13.38
N SER A 53 4.09 -7.52 12.11
CA SER A 53 4.90 -8.50 11.37
C SER A 53 6.23 -7.88 10.99
N LYS A 54 7.25 -8.72 10.94
CA LYS A 54 8.57 -8.30 10.47
C LYS A 54 8.80 -8.59 8.99
N GLU A 55 7.93 -9.37 8.41
CA GLU A 55 8.10 -9.74 7.00
C GLU A 55 7.56 -8.65 6.10
N THR A 56 8.38 -8.21 5.15
CA THR A 56 8.04 -7.10 4.28
C THR A 56 7.75 -7.55 2.87
N VAL A 57 7.02 -6.70 2.17
CA VAL A 57 6.81 -6.79 0.73
C VAL A 57 7.59 -5.63 0.11
N SER A 58 8.30 -5.89 -0.99
CA SER A 58 9.22 -4.90 -1.54
C SER A 58 8.52 -3.60 -1.92
N HIS A 59 7.38 -3.68 -2.58
CA HIS A 59 6.60 -2.48 -2.89
C HIS A 59 5.16 -2.83 -3.17
N VAL A 60 4.28 -1.87 -2.89
CA VAL A 60 2.85 -1.97 -3.18
C VAL A 60 2.36 -0.61 -3.64
N TRP A 61 1.56 -0.60 -4.71
CA TRP A 61 0.89 0.60 -5.16
C TRP A 61 -0.48 0.70 -4.51
N PHE A 62 -0.82 1.89 -4.04
CA PHE A 62 -2.08 2.15 -3.36
C PHE A 62 -2.80 3.31 -4.02
N ASP A 63 -4.13 3.22 -4.05
CA ASP A 63 -4.98 4.38 -4.34
C ASP A 63 -5.41 4.93 -2.98
N ILE A 64 -4.93 6.11 -2.64
CA ILE A 64 -5.33 6.76 -1.38
C ILE A 64 -6.18 7.97 -1.69
N LEU A 65 -6.96 8.40 -0.71
CA LEU A 65 -7.75 9.61 -0.86
C LEU A 65 -6.83 10.81 -1.04
N TYR A 66 -7.15 11.65 -2.02
CA TYR A 66 -6.37 12.87 -2.23
C TYR A 66 -6.38 13.75 -0.98
N SER A 67 -7.53 13.76 -0.27
CA SER A 67 -7.61 14.52 0.98
C SER A 67 -6.61 14.02 2.02
N ASP A 68 -6.34 12.71 2.04
CA ASP A 68 -5.33 12.18 2.95
C ASP A 68 -3.93 12.62 2.54
N LEU A 69 -3.67 12.65 1.23
CA LEU A 69 -2.38 13.15 0.75
C LEU A 69 -2.12 14.56 1.26
N GLU A 70 -3.15 15.41 1.20
CA GLU A 70 -3.02 16.79 1.64
C GLU A 70 -3.00 16.93 3.15
N THR A 71 -3.90 16.22 3.84
CA THR A 71 -4.00 16.31 5.30
C THR A 71 -2.68 15.94 5.96
N PHE A 72 -2.03 14.89 5.48
CA PHE A 72 -0.79 14.44 6.08
C PHE A 72 0.44 14.98 5.36
N ASN A 73 0.24 15.78 4.32
CA ASN A 73 1.34 16.37 3.54
C ASN A 73 2.35 15.29 3.17
N LEU A 74 1.88 14.28 2.45
CA LEU A 74 2.69 13.12 2.13
C LEU A 74 3.66 13.41 1.00
N ASN A 75 4.92 13.06 1.22
CA ASN A 75 5.98 13.27 0.25
C ASN A 75 6.84 12.04 0.17
N LYS A 76 7.60 11.94 -0.92
CA LYS A 76 8.57 10.87 -1.06
C LYS A 76 9.50 10.86 0.15
N GLY A 77 9.71 9.68 0.70
CA GLY A 77 10.57 9.50 1.87
C GLY A 77 9.81 9.40 3.18
N ASP A 78 8.56 9.82 3.21
CA ASP A 78 7.77 9.74 4.43
C ASP A 78 7.40 8.31 4.75
N LYS A 79 7.36 7.99 6.04
CA LYS A 79 6.87 6.72 6.51
C LYS A 79 5.45 6.92 7.02
N ILE A 80 4.54 6.06 6.57
CA ILE A 80 3.12 6.22 6.92
C ILE A 80 2.56 4.90 7.43
N VAL A 81 1.45 5.00 8.14
CA VAL A 81 0.64 3.86 8.53
C VAL A 81 -0.73 4.05 7.91
N LEU A 82 -1.22 3.01 7.27
CA LEU A 82 -2.54 3.04 6.70
C LEU A 82 -3.31 1.79 7.09
N ARG A 83 -4.62 1.89 7.00
CA ARG A 83 -5.49 0.72 7.18
C ARG A 83 -5.75 0.13 5.81
N GLY A 84 -5.64 -1.18 5.70
CA GLY A 84 -5.84 -1.84 4.42
C GLY A 84 -6.39 -3.22 4.57
N THR A 85 -6.85 -3.75 3.45
CA THR A 85 -7.41 -5.10 3.37
C THR A 85 -6.70 -5.84 2.26
N ILE A 86 -6.27 -7.06 2.55
CA ILE A 86 -5.61 -7.89 1.56
C ILE A 86 -6.67 -8.45 0.61
N HIS A 87 -6.41 -8.28 -0.69
CA HIS A 87 -7.36 -8.74 -1.69
C HIS A 87 -6.63 -9.40 -2.84
N GLU A 88 -7.37 -10.21 -3.56
CA GLU A 88 -6.90 -10.84 -4.78
C GLU A 88 -7.39 -10.04 -5.97
N TYR A 89 -6.55 -9.88 -6.98
CA TYR A 89 -6.93 -9.20 -8.20
C TYR A 89 -6.49 -10.02 -9.39
N GLU A 90 -7.14 -9.79 -10.53
CA GLU A 90 -6.84 -10.50 -11.76
C GLU A 90 -6.01 -9.61 -12.66
N ARG A 91 -4.93 -10.18 -13.21
CA ARG A 91 -4.09 -9.46 -14.16
C ARG A 91 -4.64 -9.64 -15.56
N LYS A 92 -4.15 -8.80 -16.47
CA LYS A 92 -4.60 -8.86 -17.87
C LYS A 92 -4.33 -10.21 -18.53
N ASP A 93 -3.29 -10.90 -18.08
CA ASP A 93 -2.94 -12.19 -18.65
C ASP A 93 -3.72 -13.35 -18.05
N GLY A 94 -4.69 -13.08 -17.19
CA GLY A 94 -5.53 -14.10 -16.60
C GLY A 94 -5.01 -14.69 -15.30
N THR A 95 -3.81 -14.30 -14.88
CA THR A 95 -3.28 -14.78 -13.61
C THR A 95 -3.76 -13.90 -12.46
N SER A 96 -3.65 -14.41 -11.25
CA SER A 96 -4.07 -13.68 -10.06
C SER A 96 -2.88 -13.09 -9.34
N GLY A 97 -3.12 -11.96 -8.68
CA GLY A 97 -2.14 -11.35 -7.81
C GLY A 97 -2.78 -11.01 -6.47
N ILE A 98 -1.93 -10.73 -5.48
CA ILE A 98 -2.38 -10.35 -4.16
C ILE A 98 -1.87 -8.95 -3.87
N GLY A 99 -2.77 -8.09 -3.40
CA GLY A 99 -2.41 -6.73 -3.07
C GLY A 99 -3.11 -6.26 -1.82
N ILE A 100 -2.88 -5.01 -1.49
CA ILE A 100 -3.51 -4.37 -0.34
C ILE A 100 -4.34 -3.21 -0.87
N LYS A 101 -5.61 -3.21 -0.50
CA LYS A 101 -6.49 -2.10 -0.84
C LYS A 101 -6.51 -1.16 0.35
N SER A 102 -6.15 0.10 0.12
CA SER A 102 -6.11 1.09 1.19
C SER A 102 -7.52 1.55 1.52
N ASN A 103 -7.82 1.60 2.81
CA ASN A 103 -9.09 2.17 3.28
C ASN A 103 -8.89 3.61 3.68
N CYS A 104 -7.83 3.90 4.44
CA CYS A 104 -7.50 5.28 4.83
C CYS A 104 -6.08 5.32 5.36
N VAL A 105 -5.47 6.50 5.24
CA VAL A 105 -4.18 6.76 5.88
C VAL A 105 -4.47 7.15 7.33
N LEU A 106 -3.77 6.52 8.26
CA LEU A 106 -4.00 6.74 9.67
C LEU A 106 -3.08 7.79 10.25
N ARG A 107 -1.81 7.76 9.87
CA ARG A 107 -0.85 8.74 10.39
C ARG A 107 0.45 8.69 9.61
N LYS A 108 1.22 9.75 9.76
CA LYS A 108 2.57 9.85 9.24
C LYS A 108 3.53 9.75 10.41
N ILE A 109 4.57 8.92 10.27
CA ILE A 109 5.57 8.76 11.30
C ILE A 109 6.71 9.72 11.01
N ASN A 110 6.97 10.60 11.97
CA ASN A 110 8.07 11.55 11.83
C ASN A 110 9.31 10.97 12.50
N HIS A 111 10.38 10.90 11.71
CA HIS A 111 11.67 10.47 12.23
C HIS A 111 12.57 11.65 12.42
N ARG A 112 13.37 11.55 13.44
CA ARG A 112 14.34 12.60 13.74
C ARG A 112 15.71 12.01 13.68
#